data_901e8246bc8c71167149a9b2eebf056f
#
_entry.id   901e8246bc8c71167149a9b2eebf056f
#
_cell.length_a   1.000
_cell.length_b   1.000
_cell.length_c   1.000
_cell.angle_alpha   90.00
_cell.angle_beta   90.00
_cell.angle_gamma   90.00
#
_symmetry.space_group_name_H-M   'P 1'
#
loop_
_entity.id
_entity.type
_entity.pdbx_description
1 polymer ?
#
loop_
_entity_poly.entity_id
_entity_poly.type
_entity_poly.pdbx_seq_one_letter_code
_entity_poly.pdbx_strand_id
1 'polypeptide(L)'
;AGESKVTEEEIKAIIQEGAEDGEVQEVEQELVERVFNLGDRNVGSIMTHRSELVWLNISDDNEQIKRIVESNLYNAYPVADHTLDNIVGVVYLKDLFGKLDTPGFTLRQVLRPAKYIPEKLSVYNALARLKAEEVKYGIVTDEFGSVEGIVTLKDIVRALIGGMPEVGEEGGYLVDGQCPFYDFLAYFDREELYNEYNYNTLSGLILDLLERIPATGERFAWKEFDFEIVDMDGARIDKVLVTMNI
;
A
#
# COMPACT_ATOMS: atom_id res chain seq x y z
N ALA A 1 14.32 -38.98 21.12
CA ALA A 1 13.18 -38.18 21.58
C ALA A 1 13.15 -36.98 20.64
N GLY A 2 12.17 -36.95 19.72
CA GLY A 2 11.96 -35.81 18.84
C GLY A 2 11.38 -34.66 19.66
N GLU A 3 12.04 -33.52 19.67
CA GLU A 3 11.46 -32.29 20.19
C GLU A 3 10.22 -31.98 19.34
N SER A 4 9.05 -32.03 19.95
CA SER A 4 7.81 -31.54 19.35
C SER A 4 8.00 -30.01 19.12
N LYS A 5 8.19 -29.60 17.88
CA LYS A 5 8.21 -28.18 17.54
C LYS A 5 6.77 -27.67 17.59
N VAL A 6 6.52 -26.66 18.40
CA VAL A 6 5.25 -25.94 18.41
C VAL A 6 5.02 -25.35 17.03
N THR A 7 3.85 -25.60 16.46
CA THR A 7 3.47 -25.09 15.13
C THR A 7 2.77 -23.74 15.23
N GLU A 8 2.67 -23.04 14.12
CA GLU A 8 1.91 -21.78 14.06
C GLU A 8 0.42 -21.98 14.39
N GLU A 9 -0.17 -23.07 13.90
CA GLU A 9 -1.54 -23.46 14.19
C GLU A 9 -1.78 -23.70 15.69
N GLU A 10 -0.81 -24.32 16.38
CA GLU A 10 -0.89 -24.53 17.83
C GLU A 10 -0.83 -23.20 18.59
N ILE A 11 -0.01 -22.24 18.14
CA ILE A 11 0.07 -20.91 18.73
C ILE A 11 -1.25 -20.16 18.52
N LYS A 12 -1.81 -20.18 17.31
CA LYS A 12 -3.09 -19.55 17.01
C LYS A 12 -4.24 -20.13 17.84
N ALA A 13 -4.26 -21.45 18.02
CA ALA A 13 -5.26 -22.12 18.85
C ALA A 13 -5.18 -21.69 20.32
N ILE A 14 -3.97 -21.54 20.88
CA ILE A 14 -3.77 -21.06 22.26
C ILE A 14 -4.27 -19.62 22.42
N ILE A 15 -4.01 -18.75 21.43
CA ILE A 15 -4.46 -17.35 21.45
C ILE A 15 -5.98 -17.27 21.36
N GLN A 16 -6.59 -18.09 20.52
CA GLN A 16 -8.04 -18.17 20.40
C GLN A 16 -8.68 -18.63 21.73
N GLU A 17 -8.14 -19.67 22.38
CA GLU A 17 -8.60 -20.11 23.71
C GLU A 17 -8.46 -19.00 24.74
N GLY A 18 -7.33 -18.25 24.73
CA GLY A 18 -7.14 -17.09 25.59
C GLY A 18 -8.15 -15.96 25.34
N ALA A 19 -8.60 -15.77 24.10
CA ALA A 19 -9.62 -14.80 23.76
C ALA A 19 -11.02 -15.25 24.25
N GLU A 20 -11.37 -16.53 24.11
CA GLU A 20 -12.61 -17.11 24.61
C GLU A 20 -12.70 -17.03 26.16
N ASP A 21 -11.56 -17.19 26.84
CA ASP A 21 -11.45 -17.08 28.31
C ASP A 21 -11.37 -15.63 28.80
N GLY A 22 -11.25 -14.65 27.90
CA GLY A 22 -11.18 -13.21 28.21
C GLY A 22 -9.81 -12.72 28.69
N GLU A 23 -8.77 -13.55 28.61
CA GLU A 23 -7.38 -13.18 28.94
C GLU A 23 -6.68 -12.43 27.79
N VAL A 24 -7.11 -12.65 26.56
CA VAL A 24 -6.66 -11.97 25.33
C VAL A 24 -7.83 -11.16 24.78
N GLN A 25 -7.60 -9.90 24.42
CA GLN A 25 -8.63 -9.07 23.78
C GLN A 25 -8.79 -9.47 22.31
N GLU A 26 -9.98 -9.29 21.76
CA GLU A 26 -10.29 -9.60 20.37
C GLU A 26 -9.31 -8.87 19.40
N VAL A 27 -9.03 -7.59 19.67
CA VAL A 27 -8.05 -6.80 18.88
C VAL A 27 -6.63 -7.37 18.96
N GLU A 28 -6.23 -7.95 20.10
CA GLU A 28 -4.92 -8.58 20.24
C GLU A 28 -4.83 -9.87 19.43
N GLN A 29 -5.90 -10.69 19.45
CA GLN A 29 -5.99 -11.89 18.61
C GLN A 29 -5.88 -11.53 17.14
N GLU A 30 -6.65 -10.55 16.65
CA GLU A 30 -6.60 -10.09 15.26
C GLU A 30 -5.21 -9.62 14.85
N LEU A 31 -4.53 -8.83 15.69
CA LEU A 31 -3.18 -8.36 15.42
C LEU A 31 -2.18 -9.52 15.30
N VAL A 32 -2.30 -10.54 16.17
CA VAL A 32 -1.42 -11.73 16.09
C VAL A 32 -1.66 -12.52 14.81
N GLU A 33 -2.91 -12.73 14.43
CA GLU A 33 -3.24 -13.38 13.14
C GLU A 33 -2.65 -12.62 11.95
N ARG A 34 -2.74 -11.27 11.95
CA ARG A 34 -2.14 -10.43 10.91
C ARG A 34 -0.62 -10.51 10.89
N VAL A 35 0.03 -10.59 12.07
CA VAL A 35 1.48 -10.78 12.15
C VAL A 35 1.90 -12.07 11.45
N PHE A 36 1.21 -13.18 11.69
CA PHE A 36 1.51 -14.45 11.02
C PHE A 36 1.23 -14.38 9.51
N ASN A 37 0.04 -13.89 9.13
CA ASN A 37 -0.35 -13.80 7.73
C ASN A 37 0.60 -12.90 6.92
N LEU A 38 1.07 -11.79 7.50
CA LEU A 38 2.02 -10.89 6.86
C LEU A 38 3.40 -11.53 6.67
N GLY A 39 3.78 -12.48 7.54
CA GLY A 39 5.03 -13.23 7.43
C GLY A 39 5.15 -14.04 6.15
N ASP A 40 4.04 -14.51 5.61
CA ASP A 40 3.97 -15.31 4.38
C ASP A 40 3.86 -14.45 3.11
N ARG A 41 3.72 -13.13 3.26
CA ARG A 41 3.53 -12.20 2.15
C ARG A 41 4.85 -11.57 1.70
N ASN A 42 4.91 -11.25 0.42
CA ASN A 42 6.01 -10.48 -0.17
C ASN A 42 5.65 -8.99 -0.32
N VAL A 43 6.66 -8.19 -0.61
CA VAL A 43 6.53 -6.73 -0.79
C VAL A 43 5.53 -6.36 -1.88
N GLY A 44 5.49 -7.12 -2.98
CA GLY A 44 4.57 -6.89 -4.09
C GLY A 44 3.10 -6.87 -3.68
N SER A 45 2.75 -7.63 -2.60
CA SER A 45 1.36 -7.71 -2.13
C SER A 45 0.90 -6.52 -1.28
N ILE A 46 1.82 -5.63 -0.86
CA ILE A 46 1.52 -4.46 -0.01
C ILE A 46 2.00 -3.14 -0.58
N MET A 47 2.77 -3.14 -1.67
CA MET A 47 3.31 -1.95 -2.30
C MET A 47 2.22 -1.08 -2.94
N THR A 48 2.51 0.20 -3.13
CA THR A 48 1.77 1.04 -4.08
C THR A 48 2.29 0.71 -5.49
N HIS A 49 1.40 0.27 -6.36
CA HIS A 49 1.75 -0.15 -7.72
C HIS A 49 2.21 1.03 -8.59
N ARG A 50 3.05 0.76 -9.59
CA ARG A 50 3.61 1.78 -10.50
C ARG A 50 2.55 2.65 -11.20
N SER A 51 1.36 2.12 -11.47
CA SER A 51 0.26 2.86 -12.09
C SER A 51 -0.32 3.97 -11.19
N GLU A 52 -0.16 3.83 -9.87
CA GLU A 52 -0.61 4.80 -8.87
C GLU A 52 0.54 5.67 -8.33
N LEU A 53 1.77 5.42 -8.78
CA LEU A 53 2.95 6.08 -8.27
C LEU A 53 3.08 7.49 -8.82
N VAL A 54 3.06 8.48 -7.94
CA VAL A 54 3.39 9.86 -8.30
C VAL A 54 4.90 10.04 -8.28
N TRP A 55 5.46 10.46 -9.38
CA TRP A 55 6.89 10.67 -9.57
C TRP A 55 7.16 11.99 -10.32
N LEU A 56 8.38 12.48 -10.26
CA LEU A 56 8.81 13.71 -10.90
C LEU A 56 9.78 13.38 -12.04
N ASN A 57 9.64 14.08 -13.17
CA ASN A 57 10.63 13.99 -14.24
C ASN A 57 11.79 14.96 -13.94
N ILE A 58 13.03 14.47 -14.03
CA ILE A 58 14.23 15.28 -13.77
C ILE A 58 14.33 16.48 -14.71
N SER A 59 13.67 16.44 -15.85
CA SER A 59 13.65 17.48 -16.89
C SER A 59 12.49 18.48 -16.75
N ASP A 60 11.56 18.25 -15.81
CA ASP A 60 10.46 19.16 -15.58
C ASP A 60 10.96 20.50 -15.00
N ASP A 61 10.27 21.57 -15.39
CA ASP A 61 10.50 22.88 -14.77
C ASP A 61 9.89 22.98 -13.36
N ASN A 62 10.29 24.00 -12.62
CA ASN A 62 9.85 24.15 -11.22
C ASN A 62 8.34 24.37 -11.09
N GLU A 63 7.68 24.98 -12.07
CA GLU A 63 6.24 25.18 -12.08
C GLU A 63 5.47 23.87 -12.29
N GLN A 64 6.00 22.99 -13.15
CA GLN A 64 5.43 21.64 -13.35
C GLN A 64 5.58 20.81 -12.07
N ILE A 65 6.78 20.81 -11.48
CA ILE A 65 7.06 20.10 -10.22
C ILE A 65 6.13 20.61 -9.11
N LYS A 66 5.98 21.93 -8.98
CA LYS A 66 5.13 22.56 -7.97
C LYS A 66 3.68 22.10 -8.10
N ARG A 67 3.13 22.08 -9.32
CA ARG A 67 1.76 21.60 -9.58
C ARG A 67 1.58 20.14 -9.18
N ILE A 68 2.53 19.26 -9.52
CA ILE A 68 2.47 17.84 -9.16
C ILE A 68 2.49 17.69 -7.64
N VAL A 69 3.41 18.36 -6.96
CA VAL A 69 3.59 18.29 -5.51
C VAL A 69 2.39 18.87 -4.75
N GLU A 70 1.83 20.00 -5.20
CA GLU A 70 0.65 20.62 -4.58
C GLU A 70 -0.61 19.77 -4.75
N SER A 71 -0.73 19.04 -5.87
CA SER A 71 -1.86 18.14 -6.12
C SER A 71 -1.70 16.78 -5.43
N ASN A 72 -0.50 16.41 -5.00
CA ASN A 72 -0.21 15.08 -4.45
C ASN A 72 0.86 15.21 -3.35
N LEU A 73 0.44 15.51 -2.12
CA LEU A 73 1.33 15.75 -0.99
C LEU A 73 1.86 14.44 -0.39
N TYR A 74 3.04 14.02 -0.83
CA TYR A 74 3.79 12.90 -0.25
C TYR A 74 5.08 13.39 0.42
N ASN A 75 5.62 12.58 1.33
CA ASN A 75 6.88 12.90 2.01
C ASN A 75 8.10 12.78 1.09
N ALA A 76 8.02 11.94 0.05
CA ALA A 76 9.07 11.69 -0.90
C ALA A 76 8.50 11.35 -2.28
N TYR A 77 9.25 11.72 -3.32
CA TYR A 77 8.90 11.45 -4.72
C TYR A 77 10.06 10.77 -5.42
N PRO A 78 9.84 9.62 -6.08
CA PRO A 78 10.80 9.12 -7.05
C PRO A 78 11.03 10.14 -8.16
N VAL A 79 12.27 10.25 -8.59
CA VAL A 79 12.66 11.11 -9.72
C VAL A 79 13.20 10.21 -10.82
N ALA A 80 12.66 10.33 -12.00
CA ALA A 80 13.04 9.53 -13.16
C ALA A 80 13.39 10.43 -14.37
N ASP A 81 14.10 9.87 -15.32
CA ASP A 81 14.42 10.51 -16.58
C ASP A 81 13.52 9.95 -17.68
N HIS A 82 12.50 10.70 -18.06
CA HIS A 82 11.48 10.44 -19.07
C HIS A 82 10.55 9.27 -18.80
N THR A 83 11.02 8.18 -18.22
CA THR A 83 10.23 6.98 -17.90
C THR A 83 10.51 6.52 -16.47
N LEU A 84 9.50 5.93 -15.83
CA LEU A 84 9.61 5.45 -14.45
C LEU A 84 10.68 4.35 -14.30
N ASP A 85 10.98 3.59 -15.36
CA ASP A 85 12.02 2.56 -15.33
C ASP A 85 13.45 3.14 -15.32
N ASN A 86 13.59 4.44 -15.54
CA ASN A 86 14.86 5.15 -15.45
C ASN A 86 14.91 6.06 -14.22
N ILE A 87 14.83 5.48 -13.05
CA ILE A 87 14.94 6.21 -11.78
C ILE A 87 16.34 6.77 -11.63
N VAL A 88 16.45 8.08 -11.39
CA VAL A 88 17.71 8.79 -11.14
C VAL A 88 17.91 9.10 -9.64
N GLY A 89 16.88 8.98 -8.83
CA GLY A 89 16.94 9.20 -7.40
C GLY A 89 15.58 9.46 -6.78
N VAL A 90 15.60 10.04 -5.59
CA VAL A 90 14.41 10.44 -4.82
C VAL A 90 14.65 11.84 -4.24
N VAL A 91 13.58 12.62 -4.15
CA VAL A 91 13.59 13.90 -3.44
C VAL A 91 12.56 13.90 -2.32
N TYR A 92 12.85 14.57 -1.22
CA TYR A 92 11.92 14.73 -0.12
C TYR A 92 11.18 16.06 -0.21
N LEU A 93 9.88 16.06 0.11
CA LEU A 93 9.06 17.27 0.13
C LEU A 93 9.71 18.40 0.96
N LYS A 94 10.27 18.05 2.12
CA LYS A 94 10.96 19.03 2.99
C LYS A 94 12.14 19.73 2.30
N ASP A 95 12.81 19.04 1.36
CA ASP A 95 13.97 19.57 0.63
C ASP A 95 13.54 20.44 -0.56
N LEU A 96 12.28 20.33 -1.00
CA LEU A 96 11.66 21.17 -2.04
C LEU A 96 11.04 22.46 -1.48
N PHE A 97 10.67 22.43 -0.19
CA PHE A 97 9.94 23.53 0.44
C PHE A 97 10.71 24.85 0.36
N GLY A 98 10.08 25.87 -0.22
CA GLY A 98 10.66 27.20 -0.42
C GLY A 98 11.75 27.28 -1.49
N LYS A 99 12.13 26.14 -2.14
CA LYS A 99 13.18 26.15 -3.17
C LYS A 99 12.63 26.21 -4.58
N LEU A 100 11.42 25.73 -4.82
CA LEU A 100 10.80 25.71 -6.15
C LEU A 100 10.59 27.11 -6.73
N ASP A 101 10.46 28.13 -5.89
CA ASP A 101 10.37 29.54 -6.30
C ASP A 101 11.75 30.24 -6.42
N THR A 102 12.84 29.52 -6.14
CA THR A 102 14.20 30.09 -6.19
C THR A 102 14.74 30.03 -7.60
N PRO A 103 15.17 31.17 -8.21
CA PRO A 103 15.77 31.17 -9.53
C PRO A 103 16.99 30.25 -9.62
N GLY A 104 17.03 29.40 -10.65
CA GLY A 104 18.14 28.47 -10.87
C GLY A 104 18.12 27.21 -10.02
N PHE A 105 17.07 26.98 -9.23
CA PHE A 105 16.90 25.71 -8.53
C PHE A 105 16.59 24.59 -9.53
N THR A 106 17.19 23.42 -9.29
CA THR A 106 16.89 22.18 -10.03
C THR A 106 16.80 21.01 -9.08
N LEU A 107 16.00 19.97 -9.43
CA LEU A 107 15.88 18.75 -8.62
C LEU A 107 17.23 18.08 -8.32
N ARG A 108 18.21 18.20 -9.23
CA ARG A 108 19.55 17.62 -9.06
C ARG A 108 20.27 18.11 -7.79
N GLN A 109 19.96 19.30 -7.31
CA GLN A 109 20.59 19.88 -6.11
C GLN A 109 20.15 19.21 -4.79
N VAL A 110 18.99 18.54 -4.81
CA VAL A 110 18.40 17.89 -3.64
C VAL A 110 18.13 16.39 -3.87
N LEU A 111 18.58 15.88 -5.00
CA LEU A 111 18.43 14.48 -5.38
C LEU A 111 19.23 13.58 -4.45
N ARG A 112 18.61 12.51 -3.97
CA ARG A 112 19.23 11.47 -3.14
C ARG A 112 19.20 10.14 -3.86
N PRO A 113 20.18 9.24 -3.59
CA PRO A 113 20.16 7.89 -4.15
C PRO A 113 18.87 7.14 -3.79
N ALA A 114 18.26 6.49 -4.77
CA ALA A 114 17.12 5.61 -4.56
C ALA A 114 17.56 4.31 -3.85
N LYS A 115 16.69 3.77 -3.02
CA LYS A 115 16.85 2.45 -2.39
C LYS A 115 15.90 1.48 -3.06
N TYR A 116 16.40 0.30 -3.41
CA TYR A 116 15.67 -0.72 -4.17
C TYR A 116 15.38 -1.93 -3.31
N ILE A 117 14.16 -2.45 -3.43
CA ILE A 117 13.69 -3.65 -2.74
C ILE A 117 13.09 -4.60 -3.78
N PRO A 118 13.54 -5.87 -3.84
CA PRO A 118 12.93 -6.85 -4.73
C PRO A 118 11.46 -7.09 -4.38
N GLU A 119 10.60 -7.19 -5.38
CA GLU A 119 9.17 -7.45 -5.24
C GLU A 119 8.88 -8.72 -4.42
N LYS A 120 9.65 -9.76 -4.66
CA LYS A 120 9.51 -11.08 -4.01
C LYS A 120 10.14 -11.18 -2.61
N LEU A 121 10.78 -10.10 -2.12
CA LEU A 121 11.30 -10.08 -0.76
C LEU A 121 10.13 -10.16 0.23
N SER A 122 10.27 -10.97 1.30
CA SER A 122 9.25 -11.03 2.35
C SER A 122 9.09 -9.68 3.04
N VAL A 123 7.88 -9.38 3.50
CA VAL A 123 7.56 -8.08 4.12
C VAL A 123 8.45 -7.83 5.35
N TYR A 124 8.70 -8.83 6.19
CA TYR A 124 9.55 -8.66 7.37
C TYR A 124 11.03 -8.46 7.03
N ASN A 125 11.53 -9.08 5.97
CA ASN A 125 12.88 -8.81 5.48
C ASN A 125 12.98 -7.39 4.88
N ALA A 126 11.93 -6.93 4.21
CA ALA A 126 11.87 -5.55 3.74
C ALA A 126 11.86 -4.55 4.90
N LEU A 127 11.06 -4.81 5.94
CA LEU A 127 11.06 -4.00 7.16
C LEU A 127 12.44 -3.92 7.81
N ALA A 128 13.11 -5.07 7.96
CA ALA A 128 14.45 -5.13 8.51
C ALA A 128 15.46 -4.32 7.67
N ARG A 129 15.35 -4.39 6.34
CA ARG A 129 16.19 -3.65 5.40
C ARG A 129 15.94 -2.14 5.49
N LEU A 130 14.68 -1.69 5.48
CA LEU A 130 14.34 -0.28 5.64
C LEU A 130 14.88 0.30 6.95
N LYS A 131 14.77 -0.47 8.04
CA LYS A 131 15.33 -0.09 9.35
C LYS A 131 16.86 0.00 9.33
N ALA A 132 17.54 -0.99 8.76
CA ALA A 132 19.00 -1.02 8.70
C ALA A 132 19.58 0.12 7.84
N GLU A 133 18.87 0.51 6.79
CA GLU A 133 19.25 1.61 5.90
C GLU A 133 18.74 2.99 6.38
N GLU A 134 18.01 3.04 7.50
CA GLU A 134 17.40 4.24 8.08
C GLU A 134 16.52 5.04 7.08
N VAL A 135 15.86 4.33 6.17
CA VAL A 135 14.94 4.89 5.18
C VAL A 135 13.51 4.44 5.43
N LYS A 136 12.55 5.23 4.98
CA LYS A 136 11.11 4.97 5.18
C LYS A 136 10.42 4.42 3.94
N TYR A 137 11.12 4.23 2.84
CA TYR A 137 10.61 3.75 1.56
C TYR A 137 11.65 2.94 0.80
N GLY A 138 11.18 2.13 -0.14
CA GLY A 138 12.00 1.44 -1.13
C GLY A 138 11.29 1.39 -2.48
N ILE A 139 12.03 1.66 -3.56
CA ILE A 139 11.55 1.42 -4.92
C ILE A 139 11.51 -0.08 -5.14
N VAL A 140 10.36 -0.60 -5.50
CA VAL A 140 10.15 -2.03 -5.72
C VAL A 140 10.46 -2.38 -7.16
N THR A 141 11.28 -3.42 -7.36
CA THR A 141 11.67 -3.88 -8.70
C THR A 141 11.41 -5.37 -8.87
N ASP A 142 11.13 -5.76 -10.12
CA ASP A 142 11.09 -7.15 -10.54
C ASP A 142 12.50 -7.76 -10.69
N GLU A 143 12.56 -8.99 -11.19
CA GLU A 143 13.82 -9.72 -11.41
C GLU A 143 14.68 -9.13 -12.56
N PHE A 144 14.08 -8.32 -13.41
CA PHE A 144 14.73 -7.67 -14.56
C PHE A 144 15.14 -6.24 -14.25
N GLY A 145 14.80 -5.73 -13.07
CA GLY A 145 15.10 -4.36 -12.64
C GLY A 145 14.05 -3.34 -13.07
N SER A 146 12.91 -3.77 -13.64
CA SER A 146 11.80 -2.87 -13.94
C SER A 146 11.14 -2.40 -12.64
N VAL A 147 10.72 -1.14 -12.60
CA VAL A 147 10.04 -0.57 -11.44
C VAL A 147 8.61 -1.05 -11.39
N GLU A 148 8.24 -1.74 -10.32
CA GLU A 148 6.88 -2.24 -10.08
C GLU A 148 6.07 -1.34 -9.15
N GLY A 149 6.73 -0.56 -8.30
CA GLY A 149 6.06 0.34 -7.38
C GLY A 149 6.98 0.91 -6.30
N ILE A 150 6.37 1.30 -5.20
CA ILE A 150 7.05 1.76 -3.98
C ILE A 150 6.43 1.09 -2.76
N VAL A 151 7.26 0.71 -1.81
CA VAL A 151 6.83 0.26 -0.49
C VAL A 151 7.36 1.22 0.57
N THR A 152 6.50 1.58 1.51
CA THR A 152 6.85 2.46 2.63
C THR A 152 6.69 1.74 3.96
N LEU A 153 7.34 2.28 5.00
CA LEU A 153 7.09 1.81 6.37
C LEU A 153 5.61 1.94 6.76
N LYS A 154 4.93 2.98 6.24
CA LYS A 154 3.48 3.18 6.45
C LYS A 154 2.65 2.05 5.84
N ASP A 155 3.01 1.53 4.67
CA ASP A 155 2.33 0.39 4.05
C ASP A 155 2.46 -0.88 4.89
N ILE A 156 3.66 -1.14 5.44
CA ILE A 156 3.89 -2.28 6.34
C ILE A 156 3.07 -2.15 7.63
N VAL A 157 3.07 -0.95 8.24
CA VAL A 157 2.27 -0.69 9.46
C VAL A 157 0.78 -0.85 9.16
N ARG A 158 0.29 -0.34 8.02
CA ARG A 158 -1.10 -0.50 7.59
C ARG A 158 -1.47 -1.97 7.40
N ALA A 159 -0.60 -2.78 6.81
CA ALA A 159 -0.81 -4.21 6.65
C ALA A 159 -0.87 -4.96 8.00
N LEU A 160 -0.12 -4.51 9.01
CA LEU A 160 -0.15 -5.06 10.38
C LEU A 160 -1.40 -4.68 11.17
N ILE A 161 -1.77 -3.38 11.14
CA ILE A 161 -2.92 -2.86 11.88
C ILE A 161 -4.22 -3.24 11.17
N GLY A 162 -4.17 -3.41 9.85
CA GLY A 162 -5.30 -3.60 8.96
C GLY A 162 -6.02 -2.28 8.67
N GLY A 163 -6.49 -2.14 7.45
CA GLY A 163 -7.58 -1.22 7.15
C GLY A 163 -8.88 -1.99 7.40
N MET A 164 -9.27 -2.18 8.65
CA MET A 164 -10.57 -2.80 8.95
C MET A 164 -11.65 -1.98 8.27
N PRO A 165 -12.56 -2.60 7.52
CA PRO A 165 -13.75 -1.91 7.08
C PRO A 165 -14.51 -1.36 8.29
N GLU A 166 -14.68 -0.05 8.33
CA GLU A 166 -15.50 0.58 9.35
C GLU A 166 -16.97 0.43 8.96
N VAL A 167 -17.80 -0.07 9.87
CA VAL A 167 -19.24 -0.18 9.63
C VAL A 167 -19.82 1.23 9.48
N GLY A 168 -20.29 1.56 8.27
CA GLY A 168 -20.94 2.83 7.99
C GLY A 168 -22.37 2.91 8.56
N GLU A 169 -22.87 4.14 8.76
CA GLU A 169 -24.18 4.40 9.38
C GLU A 169 -25.38 3.80 8.59
N GLU A 170 -25.21 3.48 7.31
CA GLU A 170 -26.27 2.96 6.41
C GLU A 170 -26.10 1.47 6.06
N GLY A 171 -25.29 0.71 6.84
CA GLY A 171 -25.13 -0.73 6.65
C GLY A 171 -24.11 -1.14 5.58
N GLY A 172 -23.32 -0.21 5.04
CA GLY A 172 -22.15 -0.46 4.21
C GLY A 172 -20.86 -0.45 5.05
N TYR A 173 -19.76 -0.77 4.41
CA TYR A 173 -18.44 -0.80 5.01
C TYR A 173 -17.54 0.25 4.35
N LEU A 174 -17.01 1.18 5.13
CA LEU A 174 -16.03 2.15 4.65
C LEU A 174 -14.65 1.51 4.66
N VAL A 175 -14.05 1.34 3.50
CA VAL A 175 -12.77 0.65 3.30
C VAL A 175 -11.74 1.62 2.74
N ASP A 176 -10.51 1.57 3.26
CA ASP A 176 -9.37 2.29 2.68
C ASP A 176 -9.07 1.74 1.28
N GLY A 177 -8.96 2.61 0.28
CA GLY A 177 -8.64 2.21 -1.09
C GLY A 177 -7.29 1.49 -1.20
N GLN A 178 -6.38 1.72 -0.25
CA GLN A 178 -5.09 1.04 -0.15
C GLN A 178 -5.14 -0.23 0.72
N CYS A 179 -6.34 -0.63 1.17
CA CYS A 179 -6.51 -1.91 1.85
C CYS A 179 -5.92 -3.02 0.98
N PRO A 180 -5.03 -3.88 1.50
CA PRO A 180 -4.53 -5.02 0.76
C PRO A 180 -5.70 -5.87 0.26
N PHE A 181 -5.67 -6.24 -1.01
CA PHE A 181 -6.79 -6.92 -1.63
C PHE A 181 -7.11 -8.26 -0.97
N TYR A 182 -6.09 -8.99 -0.53
CA TYR A 182 -6.30 -10.22 0.23
C TYR A 182 -7.04 -9.95 1.55
N ASP A 183 -6.67 -8.91 2.29
CA ASP A 183 -7.31 -8.56 3.57
C ASP A 183 -8.75 -8.11 3.37
N PHE A 184 -9.02 -7.37 2.27
CA PHE A 184 -10.38 -7.03 1.85
C PHE A 184 -11.23 -8.27 1.62
N LEU A 185 -10.72 -9.24 0.85
CA LEU A 185 -11.44 -10.49 0.57
C LEU A 185 -11.64 -11.32 1.84
N ALA A 186 -10.62 -11.44 2.68
CA ALA A 186 -10.67 -12.20 3.92
C ALA A 186 -11.71 -11.64 4.91
N TYR A 187 -11.86 -10.32 4.96
CA TYR A 187 -12.88 -9.68 5.80
C TYR A 187 -14.31 -10.09 5.42
N PHE A 188 -14.54 -10.36 4.15
CA PHE A 188 -15.85 -10.76 3.60
C PHE A 188 -15.98 -12.27 3.34
N ASP A 189 -15.05 -13.10 3.84
CA ASP A 189 -15.00 -14.55 3.62
C ASP A 189 -14.99 -14.93 2.12
N ARG A 190 -14.11 -14.26 1.33
CA ARG A 190 -13.98 -14.43 -0.11
C ARG A 190 -12.54 -14.62 -0.59
N GLU A 191 -11.67 -15.19 0.25
CA GLU A 191 -10.25 -15.40 -0.05
C GLU A 191 -10.00 -16.24 -1.30
N GLU A 192 -10.97 -17.09 -1.69
CA GLU A 192 -10.91 -17.89 -2.90
C GLU A 192 -10.75 -17.04 -4.17
N LEU A 193 -11.28 -15.80 -4.15
CA LEU A 193 -11.19 -14.89 -5.30
C LEU A 193 -9.77 -14.34 -5.49
N TYR A 194 -8.92 -14.37 -4.49
CA TYR A 194 -7.55 -13.87 -4.59
C TYR A 194 -6.73 -14.59 -5.66
N ASN A 195 -6.93 -15.89 -5.80
CA ASN A 195 -6.22 -16.69 -6.80
C ASN A 195 -6.63 -16.36 -8.25
N GLU A 196 -7.84 -15.84 -8.44
CA GLU A 196 -8.35 -15.43 -9.75
C GLU A 196 -7.91 -14.01 -10.11
N TYR A 197 -7.83 -13.11 -9.13
CA TYR A 197 -7.75 -11.66 -9.35
C TYR A 197 -6.54 -10.98 -8.70
N ASN A 198 -5.62 -11.65 -8.18
CA ASN A 198 -4.29 -11.28 -7.64
C ASN A 198 -3.89 -9.78 -7.72
N TYR A 199 -4.74 -8.87 -7.22
CA TYR A 199 -4.44 -7.46 -7.08
C TYR A 199 -3.68 -7.20 -5.77
N ASN A 200 -2.92 -6.10 -5.72
CA ASN A 200 -2.20 -5.71 -4.50
C ASN A 200 -3.13 -5.01 -3.50
N THR A 201 -4.03 -4.17 -3.99
CA THR A 201 -4.93 -3.35 -3.19
C THR A 201 -6.34 -3.33 -3.78
N LEU A 202 -7.31 -2.90 -2.98
CA LEU A 202 -8.68 -2.64 -3.46
C LEU A 202 -8.68 -1.60 -4.59
N SER A 203 -7.87 -0.54 -4.46
CA SER A 203 -7.65 0.46 -5.52
C SER A 203 -7.20 -0.18 -6.83
N GLY A 204 -6.26 -1.13 -6.77
CA GLY A 204 -5.75 -1.84 -7.94
C GLY A 204 -6.85 -2.57 -8.69
N LEU A 205 -7.72 -3.29 -7.97
CA LEU A 205 -8.93 -3.90 -8.54
C LEU A 205 -9.82 -2.86 -9.23
N ILE A 206 -10.13 -1.76 -8.52
CA ILE A 206 -11.06 -0.73 -9.02
C ILE A 206 -10.52 -0.06 -10.28
N LEU A 207 -9.24 0.29 -10.32
CA LEU A 207 -8.61 0.93 -11.49
C LEU A 207 -8.59 0.00 -12.70
N ASP A 208 -8.37 -1.30 -12.50
CA ASP A 208 -8.41 -2.29 -13.57
C ASP A 208 -9.84 -2.49 -14.10
N LEU A 209 -10.84 -2.57 -13.21
CA LEU A 209 -12.25 -2.69 -13.60
C LEU A 209 -12.76 -1.50 -14.41
N LEU A 210 -12.33 -0.30 -14.06
CA LEU A 210 -12.82 0.94 -14.70
C LEU A 210 -11.95 1.39 -15.87
N GLU A 211 -10.70 0.89 -15.99
CA GLU A 211 -9.68 1.28 -16.97
C GLU A 211 -9.39 2.80 -16.98
N ARG A 212 -9.71 3.47 -15.87
CA ARG A 212 -9.50 4.92 -15.68
C ARG A 212 -9.55 5.28 -14.20
N ILE A 213 -9.13 6.50 -13.87
CA ILE A 213 -9.28 7.06 -12.52
C ILE A 213 -10.75 7.43 -12.31
N PRO A 214 -11.41 6.91 -11.24
CA PRO A 214 -12.79 7.26 -10.93
C PRO A 214 -12.92 8.66 -10.32
N ALA A 215 -14.16 9.13 -10.23
CA ALA A 215 -14.50 10.35 -9.52
C ALA A 215 -15.20 10.04 -8.18
N THR A 216 -15.12 10.96 -7.21
CA THR A 216 -15.90 10.88 -5.98
C THR A 216 -17.40 10.80 -6.28
N GLY A 217 -18.11 9.91 -5.60
CA GLY A 217 -19.53 9.64 -5.80
C GLY A 217 -19.83 8.61 -6.91
N GLU A 218 -18.82 8.15 -7.61
CA GLU A 218 -18.99 7.13 -8.65
C GLU A 218 -19.32 5.77 -8.04
N ARG A 219 -20.29 5.06 -8.64
CA ARG A 219 -20.78 3.76 -8.19
C ARG A 219 -20.64 2.72 -9.29
N PHE A 220 -20.23 1.51 -8.91
CA PHE A 220 -20.13 0.37 -9.81
C PHE A 220 -20.18 -0.93 -9.00
N ALA A 221 -20.46 -2.04 -9.69
CA ALA A 221 -20.55 -3.36 -9.10
C ALA A 221 -19.41 -4.27 -9.57
N TRP A 222 -18.96 -5.15 -8.69
CA TRP A 222 -18.07 -6.25 -9.01
C TRP A 222 -18.46 -7.50 -8.22
N LYS A 223 -18.86 -8.55 -8.91
CA LYS A 223 -19.42 -9.77 -8.30
C LYS A 223 -20.57 -9.42 -7.33
N GLU A 224 -20.50 -9.84 -6.09
CA GLU A 224 -21.47 -9.53 -5.05
C GLU A 224 -21.25 -8.19 -4.34
N PHE A 225 -20.24 -7.42 -4.72
CA PHE A 225 -19.91 -6.14 -4.11
C PHE A 225 -20.41 -4.97 -4.95
N ASP A 226 -21.06 -4.03 -4.29
CA ASP A 226 -21.30 -2.69 -4.82
C ASP A 226 -20.31 -1.72 -4.18
N PHE A 227 -19.64 -0.94 -5.00
CA PHE A 227 -18.66 0.07 -4.59
C PHE A 227 -19.17 1.47 -4.86
N GLU A 228 -18.90 2.39 -3.93
CA GLU A 228 -19.03 3.82 -4.13
C GLU A 228 -17.72 4.50 -3.73
N ILE A 229 -17.16 5.31 -4.61
CA ILE A 229 -15.97 6.12 -4.30
C ILE A 229 -16.38 7.25 -3.39
N VAL A 230 -15.96 7.22 -2.12
CA VAL A 230 -16.31 8.23 -1.12
C VAL A 230 -15.33 9.38 -1.12
N ASP A 231 -14.04 9.09 -1.21
CA ASP A 231 -13.00 10.10 -1.19
C ASP A 231 -11.83 9.76 -2.10
N MET A 232 -11.23 10.81 -2.66
CA MET A 232 -10.07 10.76 -3.56
C MET A 232 -8.97 11.69 -3.05
N ASP A 233 -7.73 11.20 -2.99
CA ASP A 233 -6.54 12.02 -2.76
C ASP A 233 -5.79 12.20 -4.08
N GLY A 234 -6.10 13.25 -4.81
CA GLY A 234 -5.62 13.45 -6.17
C GLY A 234 -6.12 12.35 -7.12
N ALA A 235 -5.21 11.60 -7.71
CA ALA A 235 -5.52 10.46 -8.57
C ALA A 235 -5.70 9.14 -7.80
N ARG A 236 -5.48 9.16 -6.47
CA ARG A 236 -5.52 8.00 -5.60
C ARG A 236 -6.89 7.84 -4.96
N ILE A 237 -7.43 6.63 -5.00
CA ILE A 237 -8.65 6.30 -4.25
C ILE A 237 -8.29 6.22 -2.77
N ASP A 238 -8.92 7.07 -1.93
CA ASP A 238 -8.68 7.09 -0.49
C ASP A 238 -9.70 6.24 0.26
N LYS A 239 -10.99 6.46 0.04
CA LYS A 239 -12.07 5.73 0.72
C LYS A 239 -13.12 5.20 -0.26
N VAL A 240 -13.55 3.97 -0.03
CA VAL A 240 -14.58 3.27 -0.79
C VAL A 240 -15.66 2.77 0.17
N LEU A 241 -16.90 3.07 -0.10
CA LEU A 241 -18.03 2.44 0.57
C LEU A 241 -18.33 1.13 -0.17
N VAL A 242 -18.35 0.04 0.57
CA VAL A 242 -18.60 -1.32 0.08
C VAL A 242 -19.90 -1.84 0.65
N THR A 243 -20.77 -2.32 -0.20
CA THR A 243 -22.00 -3.02 0.20
C THR A 243 -22.02 -4.41 -0.43
N MET A 244 -22.35 -5.44 0.34
CA MET A 244 -22.54 -6.79 -0.21
C MET A 244 -24.02 -6.99 -0.59
N ASN A 245 -24.24 -7.45 -1.80
CA ASN A 245 -25.53 -7.97 -2.26
C ASN A 245 -25.60 -9.45 -1.92
N ILE A 246 -26.33 -9.80 -0.86
CA ILE A 246 -26.59 -11.18 -0.42
C ILE A 246 -27.76 -11.77 -1.19
#